data_a75b37df8aa6690108b75af4d08ab7bc
#
_entry.id   a75b37df8aa6690108b75af4d08ab7bc
#
_cell.length_a   1.000
_cell.length_b   1.000
_cell.length_c   1.000
_cell.angle_alpha   90.00
_cell.angle_beta   90.00
_cell.angle_gamma   90.00
#
_symmetry.space_group_name_H-M   'P 1'
#
loop_
_entity.id
_entity.type
_entity.pdbx_description
1 polymer ?
#
loop_
_entity_poly.entity_id
_entity_poly.type
_entity_poly.pdbx_seq_one_letter_code
_entity_poly.pdbx_strand_id
1 'polypeptide(L)'
;EYVGGTNPAASWDAFFFYRHGRRFDDHHLRCPRTSALLESIDLCRIEHQAPEVCFSLIRPQSTIMPHYGVTNARLVFHLPLLVPPDCALNVIDGGSHHWREGEPMLFDDTFQHEAWNRSDKPRLILLMDCWNPHLTPAEREAVKHLVEAIDDIEQPSPRA
;
A
#
# COMPACT_ATOMS: atom_id res chain seq x y z
N GLU A 1 -10.11 -2.89 -0.92
CA GLU A 1 -10.83 -2.50 -2.14
C GLU A 1 -10.66 -1.00 -2.36
N TYR A 2 -10.29 -0.61 -3.57
CA TYR A 2 -10.24 0.81 -3.91
C TYR A 2 -11.67 1.36 -4.01
N VAL A 3 -11.99 2.37 -3.23
CA VAL A 3 -13.25 3.10 -3.34
C VAL A 3 -13.06 4.21 -4.38
N GLY A 4 -13.46 3.96 -5.60
CA GLY A 4 -13.31 4.89 -6.74
C GLY A 4 -12.95 4.17 -8.03
N GLY A 5 -12.97 4.82 -9.15
CA GLY A 5 -12.92 4.35 -10.53
C GLY A 5 -12.19 3.02 -10.86
N THR A 6 -12.66 2.36 -11.88
CA THR A 6 -12.04 1.12 -12.41
C THR A 6 -10.81 1.46 -13.22
N ASN A 7 -9.64 0.94 -12.80
CA ASN A 7 -8.44 1.01 -13.63
C ASN A 7 -8.57 0.12 -14.88
N PRO A 8 -8.07 0.57 -16.05
CA PRO A 8 -7.91 -0.33 -17.19
C PRO A 8 -7.07 -1.55 -16.80
N ALA A 9 -7.47 -2.74 -17.20
CA ALA A 9 -6.90 -4.03 -16.77
C ALA A 9 -5.40 -4.23 -17.03
N ALA A 10 -4.71 -3.30 -17.66
CA ALA A 10 -3.29 -3.38 -18.01
C ALA A 10 -2.43 -2.26 -17.40
N SER A 11 -2.95 -1.43 -16.48
CA SER A 11 -2.24 -0.24 -16.02
C SER A 11 -1.29 -0.48 -14.85
N TRP A 12 -1.53 -1.51 -14.05
CA TRP A 12 -0.83 -1.76 -12.80
C TRP A 12 -0.63 -3.25 -12.54
N ASP A 13 0.58 -3.60 -12.08
CA ASP A 13 0.94 -4.94 -11.62
C ASP A 13 1.47 -4.86 -10.19
N ALA A 14 1.25 -5.91 -9.41
CA ALA A 14 1.79 -6.02 -8.07
C ALA A 14 2.37 -7.41 -7.78
N PHE A 15 3.54 -7.41 -7.11
CA PHE A 15 4.15 -8.60 -6.55
C PHE A 15 4.08 -8.50 -5.03
N PHE A 16 3.10 -9.19 -4.42
CA PHE A 16 2.77 -9.05 -3.01
C PHE A 16 3.67 -9.88 -2.10
N PHE A 17 4.22 -9.26 -1.06
CA PHE A 17 4.78 -9.92 0.12
C PHE A 17 3.70 -10.17 1.17
N TYR A 18 2.82 -9.18 1.35
CA TYR A 18 1.62 -9.27 2.18
C TYR A 18 0.44 -8.66 1.43
N ARG A 19 -0.74 -9.24 1.59
CA ARG A 19 -2.00 -8.68 1.10
C ARG A 19 -3.12 -9.03 2.07
N HIS A 20 -3.87 -8.04 2.52
CA HIS A 20 -4.91 -8.21 3.56
C HIS A 20 -4.36 -8.96 4.79
N GLY A 21 -3.18 -8.57 5.27
CA GLY A 21 -2.49 -9.23 6.37
C GLY A 21 -1.89 -10.61 6.08
N ARG A 22 -2.28 -11.26 4.98
CA ARG A 22 -1.77 -12.59 4.60
C ARG A 22 -0.37 -12.50 4.01
N ARG A 23 0.55 -13.30 4.54
CA ARG A 23 1.92 -13.44 4.04
C ARG A 23 1.99 -14.40 2.83
N PHE A 24 2.81 -14.07 1.84
CA PHE A 24 3.10 -14.89 0.65
C PHE A 24 4.51 -15.48 0.74
N ASP A 25 4.66 -16.64 1.38
CA ASP A 25 5.97 -17.24 1.68
C ASP A 25 6.84 -17.48 0.44
N ASP A 26 6.26 -17.96 -0.66
CA ASP A 26 7.00 -18.17 -1.92
C ASP A 26 7.60 -16.87 -2.45
N HIS A 27 6.91 -15.74 -2.28
CA HIS A 27 7.42 -14.43 -2.69
C HIS A 27 8.55 -13.96 -1.78
N HIS A 28 8.43 -14.21 -0.47
CA HIS A 28 9.50 -13.93 0.49
C HIS A 28 10.76 -14.76 0.17
N LEU A 29 10.63 -16.03 -0.17
CA LEU A 29 11.74 -16.90 -0.57
C LEU A 29 12.44 -16.42 -1.85
N ARG A 30 11.69 -15.86 -2.80
CA ARG A 30 12.25 -15.31 -4.04
C ARG A 30 13.01 -13.99 -3.84
N CYS A 31 12.69 -13.24 -2.77
CA CYS A 31 13.27 -11.94 -2.47
C CYS A 31 13.81 -11.90 -1.02
N PRO A 32 14.81 -12.72 -0.64
CA PRO A 32 15.19 -12.90 0.76
C PRO A 32 15.74 -11.63 1.42
N ARG A 33 16.42 -10.75 0.67
CA ARG A 33 16.93 -9.48 1.21
C ARG A 33 15.79 -8.50 1.53
N THR A 34 14.79 -8.41 0.63
CA THR A 34 13.58 -7.61 0.89
C THR A 34 12.79 -8.19 2.06
N SER A 35 12.66 -9.51 2.12
CA SER A 35 12.02 -10.21 3.25
C SER A 35 12.65 -9.85 4.59
N ALA A 36 13.96 -9.95 4.69
CA ALA A 36 14.69 -9.60 5.91
C ALA A 36 14.50 -8.11 6.31
N LEU A 37 14.45 -7.22 5.33
CA LEU A 37 14.13 -5.81 5.56
C LEU A 37 12.72 -5.64 6.12
N LEU A 38 11.72 -6.26 5.49
CA LEU A 38 10.31 -6.16 5.93
C LEU A 38 10.06 -6.71 7.33
N GLU A 39 10.83 -7.72 7.76
CA GLU A 39 10.77 -8.26 9.12
C GLU A 39 11.36 -7.31 10.18
N SER A 40 12.20 -6.36 9.76
CA SER A 40 12.76 -5.34 10.65
C SER A 40 11.92 -4.06 10.76
N ILE A 41 10.85 -3.94 9.97
CA ILE A 41 9.98 -2.76 9.92
C ILE A 41 8.72 -3.01 10.77
N ASP A 42 8.32 -2.00 11.53
CA ASP A 42 7.04 -2.00 12.29
C ASP A 42 5.86 -1.74 11.34
N LEU A 43 5.49 -2.78 10.56
CA LEU A 43 4.37 -2.74 9.65
C LEU A 43 3.03 -2.69 10.42
N CYS A 44 2.03 -2.03 9.84
CA CYS A 44 0.67 -2.06 10.36
C CYS A 44 0.08 -3.48 10.22
N ARG A 45 0.02 -4.24 11.32
CA ARG A 45 -0.46 -5.63 11.30
C ARG A 45 -1.82 -5.74 11.97
N ILE A 46 -2.86 -5.96 11.16
CA ILE A 46 -4.25 -6.21 11.56
C ILE A 46 -4.70 -7.44 10.81
N GLU A 47 -5.17 -8.45 11.50
CA GLU A 47 -5.55 -9.74 10.92
C GLU A 47 -6.62 -9.54 9.83
N HIS A 48 -6.48 -10.22 8.70
CA HIS A 48 -7.34 -10.15 7.51
C HIS A 48 -7.44 -8.77 6.80
N GLN A 49 -6.79 -7.71 7.32
CA GLN A 49 -6.91 -6.34 6.78
C GLN A 49 -5.58 -5.75 6.34
N ALA A 50 -4.52 -5.85 7.16
CA ALA A 50 -3.22 -5.22 6.91
C ALA A 50 -2.05 -6.08 7.42
N PRO A 51 -0.84 -5.91 6.85
CA PRO A 51 -0.45 -4.91 5.87
C PRO A 51 -0.76 -5.31 4.43
N GLU A 52 -0.81 -4.34 3.53
CA GLU A 52 -0.42 -4.52 2.13
C GLU A 52 1.06 -4.18 1.97
N VAL A 53 1.82 -5.09 1.38
CA VAL A 53 3.23 -4.86 1.03
C VAL A 53 3.50 -5.48 -0.32
N CYS A 54 3.94 -4.69 -1.28
CA CYS A 54 4.21 -5.18 -2.64
C CYS A 54 5.27 -4.37 -3.38
N PHE A 55 5.91 -5.00 -4.35
CA PHE A 55 6.45 -4.26 -5.46
C PHE A 55 5.30 -3.83 -6.35
N SER A 56 5.09 -2.52 -6.45
CA SER A 56 4.03 -1.88 -7.23
C SER A 56 4.60 -1.30 -8.52
N LEU A 57 4.13 -1.79 -9.65
CA LEU A 57 4.60 -1.39 -10.97
C LEU A 57 3.47 -0.69 -11.73
N ILE A 58 3.68 0.56 -12.15
CA ILE A 58 2.83 1.22 -13.13
C ILE A 58 3.48 1.09 -14.50
N ARG A 59 2.73 0.52 -15.44
CA ARG A 59 3.18 0.34 -16.81
C ARG A 59 3.39 1.68 -17.53
N PRO A 60 4.16 1.70 -18.63
CA PRO A 60 4.26 2.89 -19.49
C PRO A 60 2.89 3.41 -19.91
N GLN A 61 2.76 4.74 -20.01
CA GLN A 61 1.54 5.43 -20.48
C GLN A 61 0.27 5.00 -19.73
N SER A 62 0.38 4.79 -18.42
CA SER A 62 -0.70 4.29 -17.58
C SER A 62 -0.99 5.20 -16.40
N THR A 63 -2.25 5.17 -15.96
CA THR A 63 -2.75 5.93 -14.80
C THR A 63 -3.51 5.01 -13.85
N ILE A 64 -3.26 5.14 -12.56
CA ILE A 64 -4.14 4.66 -11.50
C ILE A 64 -5.14 5.77 -11.22
N MET A 65 -6.42 5.49 -11.48
CA MET A 65 -7.50 6.47 -11.38
C MET A 65 -7.69 6.99 -9.95
N PRO A 66 -8.29 8.17 -9.77
CA PRO A 66 -8.56 8.74 -8.45
C PRO A 66 -9.31 7.77 -7.56
N HIS A 67 -8.79 7.55 -6.35
CA HIS A 67 -9.35 6.65 -5.35
C HIS A 67 -8.99 7.12 -3.94
N TYR A 68 -9.52 6.40 -2.93
CA TYR A 68 -9.29 6.65 -1.51
C TYR A 68 -8.79 5.36 -0.85
N GLY A 69 -7.94 5.49 0.14
CA GLY A 69 -7.71 4.45 1.14
C GLY A 69 -8.84 4.41 2.18
N VAL A 70 -8.87 3.35 2.97
CA VAL A 70 -10.00 3.06 3.87
C VAL A 70 -9.80 3.60 5.30
N THR A 71 -8.56 3.92 5.70
CA THR A 71 -8.26 4.33 7.09
C THR A 71 -6.95 5.09 7.18
N ASN A 72 -6.90 6.08 8.06
CA ASN A 72 -5.67 6.78 8.42
C ASN A 72 -4.99 6.24 9.70
N ALA A 73 -5.45 5.10 10.21
CA ALA A 73 -4.73 4.37 11.26
C ALA A 73 -3.39 3.82 10.75
N ARG A 74 -3.29 3.62 9.43
CA ARG A 74 -2.05 3.36 8.69
C ARG A 74 -1.77 4.48 7.70
N LEU A 75 -0.50 4.63 7.36
CA LEU A 75 -0.05 5.47 6.26
C LEU A 75 0.64 4.60 5.21
N VAL A 76 0.56 5.02 3.95
CA VAL A 76 1.19 4.30 2.85
C VAL A 76 2.60 4.85 2.64
N PHE A 77 3.57 3.96 2.77
CA PHE A 77 4.99 4.25 2.53
C PHE A 77 5.39 3.78 1.14
N HIS A 78 5.99 4.66 0.36
CA HIS A 78 6.58 4.36 -0.93
C HIS A 78 8.11 4.48 -0.86
N LEU A 79 8.82 3.43 -1.21
CA LEU A 79 10.26 3.48 -1.53
C LEU A 79 10.43 3.36 -3.04
N PRO A 80 10.74 4.46 -3.75
CA PRO A 80 10.95 4.46 -5.19
C PRO A 80 12.22 3.69 -5.57
N LEU A 81 12.09 2.71 -6.48
CA LEU A 81 13.18 1.82 -6.90
C LEU A 81 13.60 2.07 -8.35
N LEU A 82 12.63 2.33 -9.23
CA LEU A 82 12.84 2.69 -10.62
C LEU A 82 11.79 3.73 -11.01
N VAL A 83 12.22 4.93 -11.28
CA VAL A 83 11.33 6.06 -11.57
C VAL A 83 11.79 6.79 -12.83
N PRO A 84 11.19 6.48 -13.99
CA PRO A 84 11.43 7.25 -15.18
C PRO A 84 10.86 8.67 -15.05
N PRO A 85 11.29 9.61 -15.91
CA PRO A 85 10.70 10.94 -15.97
C PRO A 85 9.17 10.90 -16.14
N ASP A 86 8.50 11.96 -15.69
CA ASP A 86 7.05 12.13 -15.87
C ASP A 86 6.17 11.08 -15.16
N CYS A 87 6.60 10.70 -13.96
CA CYS A 87 5.84 9.88 -13.03
C CYS A 87 5.53 10.68 -11.77
N ALA A 88 4.28 10.65 -11.31
CA ALA A 88 3.88 11.33 -10.08
C ALA A 88 2.70 10.65 -9.38
N LEU A 89 2.61 10.92 -8.07
CA LEU A 89 1.41 10.79 -7.25
C LEU A 89 0.79 12.18 -7.14
N ASN A 90 -0.50 12.29 -7.37
CA ASN A 90 -1.26 13.51 -7.17
C ASN A 90 -2.29 13.29 -6.06
N VAL A 91 -2.23 14.11 -5.03
CA VAL A 91 -3.27 14.19 -4.00
C VAL A 91 -4.18 15.35 -4.39
N ILE A 92 -5.48 15.09 -4.56
CA ILE A 92 -6.44 16.10 -4.96
C ILE A 92 -6.43 17.21 -3.90
N ASP A 93 -6.35 18.44 -4.34
CA ASP A 93 -6.18 19.66 -3.50
C ASP A 93 -4.83 19.74 -2.75
N GLY A 94 -4.00 18.69 -2.77
CA GLY A 94 -2.67 18.66 -2.16
C GLY A 94 -1.52 18.82 -3.16
N GLY A 95 -1.78 18.60 -4.45
CA GLY A 95 -0.81 18.76 -5.54
C GLY A 95 -0.06 17.47 -5.89
N SER A 96 0.78 17.59 -6.92
CA SER A 96 1.53 16.46 -7.47
C SER A 96 2.92 16.33 -6.84
N HIS A 97 3.25 15.11 -6.44
CA HIS A 97 4.54 14.73 -5.86
C HIS A 97 5.27 13.77 -6.81
N HIS A 98 6.41 14.21 -7.33
CA HIS A 98 7.26 13.40 -8.18
C HIS A 98 8.16 12.51 -7.33
N TRP A 99 8.11 11.19 -7.57
CA TRP A 99 9.04 10.27 -6.90
C TRP A 99 10.48 10.50 -7.37
N ARG A 100 11.43 10.27 -6.47
CA ARG A 100 12.86 10.20 -6.76
C ARG A 100 13.41 8.89 -6.23
N GLU A 101 14.20 8.19 -7.03
CA GLU A 101 14.77 6.90 -6.66
C GLU A 101 15.56 6.99 -5.34
N GLY A 102 15.24 6.09 -4.41
CA GLY A 102 15.86 6.05 -3.09
C GLY A 102 15.35 7.08 -2.07
N GLU A 103 14.52 8.04 -2.46
CA GLU A 103 13.91 9.01 -1.54
C GLU A 103 12.51 8.51 -1.11
N PRO A 104 12.34 8.08 0.15
CA PRO A 104 11.06 7.57 0.60
C PRO A 104 10.01 8.67 0.71
N MET A 105 8.74 8.28 0.52
CA MET A 105 7.57 9.12 0.71
C MET A 105 6.55 8.41 1.58
N LEU A 106 5.93 9.12 2.51
CA LEU A 106 4.86 8.65 3.37
C LEU A 106 3.67 9.58 3.22
N PHE A 107 2.47 9.06 3.02
CA PHE A 107 1.26 9.87 2.90
C PHE A 107 0.02 9.17 3.45
N ASP A 108 -0.98 9.96 3.77
CA ASP A 108 -2.32 9.51 4.16
C ASP A 108 -3.15 9.27 2.89
N ASP A 109 -3.43 8.01 2.58
CA ASP A 109 -4.17 7.61 1.39
C ASP A 109 -5.69 7.80 1.53
N THR A 110 -6.18 8.23 2.70
CA THR A 110 -7.60 8.60 2.86
C THR A 110 -7.98 9.89 2.15
N PHE A 111 -7.01 10.70 1.73
CA PHE A 111 -7.23 11.78 0.77
C PHE A 111 -7.33 11.21 -0.65
N GLN A 112 -8.22 11.78 -1.47
CA GLN A 112 -8.34 11.36 -2.86
C GLN A 112 -7.02 11.54 -3.59
N HIS A 113 -6.54 10.47 -4.19
CA HIS A 113 -5.27 10.48 -4.89
C HIS A 113 -5.31 9.62 -6.15
N GLU A 114 -4.42 9.94 -7.06
CA GLU A 114 -4.19 9.23 -8.32
C GLU A 114 -2.68 9.14 -8.58
N ALA A 115 -2.28 8.27 -9.49
CA ALA A 115 -0.89 8.15 -9.86
C ALA A 115 -0.75 7.90 -11.36
N TRP A 116 0.29 8.43 -11.99
CA TRP A 116 0.56 8.19 -13.41
C TRP A 116 2.01 7.88 -13.70
N ASN A 117 2.19 7.22 -14.81
CA ASN A 117 3.45 7.03 -15.51
C ASN A 117 3.24 7.41 -16.99
N ARG A 118 3.66 8.62 -17.38
CA ARG A 118 3.54 9.13 -18.74
C ARG A 118 4.80 8.88 -19.57
N SER A 119 5.74 8.09 -19.03
CA SER A 119 6.97 7.72 -19.74
C SER A 119 6.78 6.47 -20.60
N ASP A 120 7.84 6.09 -21.32
CA ASP A 120 7.94 4.87 -22.14
C ASP A 120 8.53 3.66 -21.34
N LYS A 121 8.82 3.83 -20.06
CA LYS A 121 9.42 2.82 -19.16
C LYS A 121 8.53 2.56 -17.95
N PRO A 122 8.58 1.36 -17.35
CA PRO A 122 7.81 1.08 -16.13
C PRO A 122 8.32 1.87 -14.92
N ARG A 123 7.42 2.27 -14.02
CA ARG A 123 7.74 2.81 -12.70
C ARG A 123 7.57 1.72 -11.65
N LEU A 124 8.59 1.49 -10.81
CA LEU A 124 8.60 0.49 -9.75
C LEU A 124 8.87 1.13 -8.40
N ILE A 125 8.03 0.82 -7.42
CA ILE A 125 8.24 1.17 -6.01
C ILE A 125 8.05 -0.06 -5.13
N LEU A 126 8.64 -0.05 -3.94
CA LEU A 126 8.18 -0.87 -2.82
C LEU A 126 7.15 -0.05 -2.04
N LEU A 127 5.92 -0.58 -1.99
CA LEU A 127 4.81 -0.01 -1.25
C LEU A 127 4.59 -0.83 0.01
N MET A 128 4.33 -0.18 1.14
CA MET A 128 4.00 -0.87 2.39
C MET A 128 3.11 -0.03 3.31
N ASP A 129 2.26 -0.72 4.07
CA ASP A 129 1.43 -0.14 5.12
C ASP A 129 2.22 -0.04 6.42
N CYS A 130 2.42 1.17 6.92
CA CYS A 130 3.03 1.44 8.21
C CYS A 130 2.00 2.02 9.18
N TRP A 131 2.16 1.75 10.47
CA TRP A 131 1.34 2.43 11.47
C TRP A 131 1.45 3.95 11.35
N ASN A 132 0.33 4.63 11.52
CA ASN A 132 0.36 6.09 11.65
C ASN A 132 1.21 6.44 12.90
N PRO A 133 2.30 7.22 12.74
CA PRO A 133 3.23 7.52 13.83
C PRO A 133 2.62 8.38 14.94
N HIS A 134 1.47 8.99 14.71
CA HIS A 134 0.73 9.76 15.72
C HIS A 134 -0.09 8.89 16.67
N LEU A 135 -0.29 7.59 16.35
CA LEU A 135 -0.96 6.67 17.25
C LEU A 135 -0.01 6.13 18.32
N THR A 136 -0.42 6.23 19.56
CA THR A 136 0.24 5.57 20.69
C THR A 136 0.10 4.04 20.58
N PRO A 137 0.96 3.24 21.24
CA PRO A 137 0.81 1.79 21.25
C PRO A 137 -0.58 1.33 21.72
N ALA A 138 -1.18 2.00 22.71
CA ALA A 138 -2.51 1.65 23.22
C ALA A 138 -3.61 1.92 22.16
N GLU A 139 -3.50 3.02 21.40
CA GLU A 139 -4.43 3.32 20.31
C GLU A 139 -4.30 2.32 19.15
N ARG A 140 -3.07 1.89 18.80
CA ARG A 140 -2.84 0.85 17.79
C ARG A 140 -3.51 -0.47 18.19
N GLU A 141 -3.36 -0.91 19.44
CA GLU A 141 -4.03 -2.11 19.94
C GLU A 141 -5.56 -1.94 19.95
N ALA A 142 -6.08 -0.78 20.33
CA ALA A 142 -7.52 -0.51 20.30
C ALA A 142 -8.09 -0.55 18.87
N VAL A 143 -7.39 0.07 17.90
CA VAL A 143 -7.78 0.02 16.48
C VAL A 143 -7.75 -1.43 15.97
N LYS A 144 -6.70 -2.18 16.26
CA LYS A 144 -6.57 -3.57 15.89
C LYS A 144 -7.76 -4.41 16.38
N HIS A 145 -8.04 -4.37 17.69
CA HIS A 145 -9.17 -5.10 18.26
C HIS A 145 -10.52 -4.68 17.68
N LEU A 146 -10.72 -3.37 17.41
CA LEU A 146 -11.96 -2.89 16.82
C LEU A 146 -12.15 -3.44 15.40
N VAL A 147 -11.11 -3.38 14.57
CA VAL A 147 -11.17 -3.85 13.18
C VAL A 147 -11.37 -5.37 13.12
N GLU A 148 -10.64 -6.13 13.93
CA GLU A 148 -10.79 -7.59 14.04
C GLU A 148 -12.20 -7.99 14.53
N ALA A 149 -12.77 -7.26 15.50
CA ALA A 149 -14.14 -7.50 15.97
C ALA A 149 -15.20 -7.19 14.92
N ILE A 150 -15.00 -6.19 14.07
CA ILE A 150 -15.90 -5.88 12.94
C ILE A 150 -15.85 -7.00 11.90
N ASP A 151 -14.66 -7.49 11.58
CA ASP A 151 -14.44 -8.59 10.61
C ASP A 151 -15.14 -9.88 11.09
N ASP A 152 -15.07 -10.20 12.37
CA ASP A 152 -15.78 -11.35 12.98
C ASP A 152 -17.31 -11.24 12.90
N ILE A 153 -17.86 -10.03 12.91
CA ILE A 153 -19.29 -9.80 12.75
C ILE A 153 -19.73 -9.96 11.28
N GLU A 154 -18.90 -9.44 10.35
CA GLU A 154 -19.21 -9.49 8.92
C GLU A 154 -18.97 -10.86 8.29
N GLN A 155 -18.02 -11.63 8.82
CA GLN A 155 -17.68 -12.98 8.39
C GLN A 155 -17.76 -13.96 9.56
N PRO A 156 -18.96 -14.23 10.12
CA PRO A 156 -19.06 -15.14 11.25
C PRO A 156 -18.52 -16.52 10.85
N SER A 157 -17.49 -16.97 11.56
CA SER A 157 -16.95 -18.32 11.43
C SER A 157 -18.09 -19.33 11.53
N PRO A 158 -18.15 -20.38 10.68
CA PRO A 158 -19.17 -21.42 10.83
C PRO A 158 -19.05 -21.97 12.27
N ARG A 159 -20.11 -21.78 13.04
CA ARG A 159 -20.17 -22.34 14.40
C ARG A 159 -20.04 -23.85 14.26
N ALA A 160 -18.99 -24.40 14.92
CA ALA A 160 -18.72 -25.84 15.00
C ALA A 160 -19.87 -26.57 15.68
#